data_3e19d0c3be6a2c1e5d9c6f3fcc2aea7d
#
_entry.id   3e19d0c3be6a2c1e5d9c6f3fcc2aea7d
#
_cell.length_a   1.000
_cell.length_b   1.000
_cell.length_c   1.000
_cell.angle_alpha   90.00
_cell.angle_beta   90.00
_cell.angle_gamma   90.00
#
_symmetry.space_group_name_H-M   'P 1'
#
loop_
_entity.id
_entity.type
_entity.pdbx_description
1 polymer ?
#
loop_
_entity_poly.entity_id
_entity_poly.type
_entity_poly.pdbx_seq_one_letter_code
_entity_poly.pdbx_strand_id
1 'polypeptide(L)'
;MRRAHLSPSPLKRYYHEYNCTLRSRLGSIDGRQELCFDLREQPSQLLKQILPDVLTKVLPVYDVLSSREAILAHRRDYPHFDVMGRQLILLDEVMICGHLGDLEKAQALFAQYYLNAVHAYQREKAHGKQVYLQKEERVICHGQNITADKTGYFTIRSADDGHIRYLAELAERLGLSLPDIAP
;
A
#
# COMPACT_ATOMS: atom_id res chain seq x y z
N MET A 1 2.38 12.00 4.13
CA MET A 1 0.94 12.03 4.46
C MET A 1 0.60 10.85 5.34
N ARG A 2 -0.01 11.07 6.51
CA ARG A 2 -0.31 10.03 7.48
C ARG A 2 -1.57 9.30 7.05
N ARG A 3 -1.59 7.95 7.09
CA ARG A 3 -2.86 7.22 7.03
C ARG A 3 -3.79 7.88 8.04
N ALA A 4 -4.86 8.49 7.53
CA ALA A 4 -5.85 9.09 8.38
C ALA A 4 -6.54 7.96 9.16
N HIS A 5 -6.21 7.92 10.40
CA HIS A 5 -6.76 7.17 11.52
C HIS A 5 -7.98 6.29 11.24
N LEU A 6 -7.75 5.03 10.97
CA LEU A 6 -8.68 3.96 11.25
C LEU A 6 -8.19 3.08 12.42
N SER A 7 -7.00 3.33 12.93
CA SER A 7 -6.47 2.63 14.09
C SER A 7 -6.60 3.52 15.33
N PRO A 8 -7.16 3.02 16.44
CA PRO A 8 -7.08 3.67 17.75
C PRO A 8 -5.65 3.62 18.33
N SER A 9 -4.65 3.32 17.52
CA SER A 9 -3.25 3.29 17.93
C SER A 9 -2.83 4.65 18.46
N PRO A 10 -2.18 4.73 19.60
CA PRO A 10 -1.63 5.98 20.11
C PRO A 10 -0.73 6.61 19.06
N LEU A 11 -0.73 7.93 18.99
CA LEU A 11 0.12 8.71 18.08
C LEU A 11 1.55 8.17 18.12
N LYS A 12 1.94 7.42 17.09
CA LYS A 12 3.34 6.98 16.96
C LYS A 12 4.18 8.20 16.67
N ARG A 13 5.30 8.33 17.36
CA ARG A 13 6.29 9.41 17.09
C ARG A 13 6.89 9.34 15.70
N TYR A 14 6.93 8.13 15.12
CA TYR A 14 7.49 7.84 13.80
C TYR A 14 6.50 7.02 12.96
N TYR A 15 6.40 7.35 11.70
CA TYR A 15 5.65 6.58 10.71
C TYR A 15 6.65 5.95 9.76
N HIS A 16 6.56 4.64 9.61
CA HIS A 16 7.28 3.97 8.55
C HIS A 16 6.68 4.31 7.19
N GLU A 17 7.47 4.21 6.14
CA GLU A 17 7.06 4.47 4.76
C GLU A 17 5.76 3.74 4.38
N TYR A 18 5.59 2.47 4.80
CA TYR A 18 4.39 1.68 4.54
C TYR A 18 3.13 2.18 5.28
N ASN A 19 3.27 3.12 6.22
CA ASN A 19 2.14 3.75 6.91
C ASN A 19 1.65 5.03 6.19
N CYS A 20 2.29 5.42 5.09
CA CYS A 20 1.92 6.59 4.32
C CYS A 20 0.99 6.20 3.17
N THR A 21 -0.13 6.90 3.04
CA THR A 21 -1.08 6.70 1.92
C THR A 21 -0.46 7.13 0.60
N LEU A 22 0.31 8.22 0.62
CA LEU A 22 1.02 8.75 -0.53
C LEU A 22 2.51 8.79 -0.23
N ARG A 23 3.29 8.25 -1.15
CA ARG A 23 4.74 8.27 -1.08
C ARG A 23 5.35 8.24 -2.46
N SER A 24 6.50 8.85 -2.62
CA SER A 24 7.28 8.79 -3.83
C SER A 24 8.75 8.97 -3.53
N ARG A 25 9.60 8.55 -4.44
CA ARG A 25 11.03 8.88 -4.42
C ARG A 25 11.24 10.23 -5.08
N LEU A 26 12.17 11.03 -4.57
CA LEU A 26 12.42 12.37 -5.08
C LEU A 26 12.71 12.38 -6.59
N GLY A 27 13.50 11.44 -7.09
CA GLY A 27 13.79 11.32 -8.53
C GLY A 27 12.59 10.90 -9.38
N SER A 28 11.60 10.19 -8.80
CA SER A 28 10.42 9.74 -9.55
C SER A 28 9.39 10.85 -9.78
N ILE A 29 9.45 11.95 -9.01
CA ILE A 29 8.45 13.03 -9.10
C ILE A 29 8.47 13.73 -10.46
N ASP A 30 9.60 13.77 -11.11
CA ASP A 30 9.78 14.41 -12.43
C ASP A 30 10.25 13.45 -13.53
N GLY A 31 10.06 12.15 -13.31
CA GLY A 31 10.41 11.12 -14.30
C GLY A 31 11.92 10.86 -14.46
N ARG A 32 12.75 11.40 -13.56
CA ARG A 32 14.19 11.11 -13.55
C ARG A 32 14.46 9.73 -12.94
N GLN A 33 15.65 9.20 -13.27
CA GLN A 33 16.18 8.01 -12.60
C GLN A 33 16.35 8.26 -11.09
N GLU A 34 16.42 7.18 -10.33
CA GLU A 34 16.68 7.23 -8.89
C GLU A 34 17.86 8.15 -8.56
N LEU A 35 17.63 9.14 -7.72
CA LEU A 35 18.69 10.00 -7.20
C LEU A 35 19.39 9.24 -6.08
N CYS A 36 20.65 8.92 -6.29
CA CYS A 36 21.51 8.36 -5.25
C CYS A 36 22.37 9.47 -4.66
N PHE A 37 22.34 9.61 -3.35
CA PHE A 37 23.17 10.58 -2.62
C PHE A 37 24.27 9.85 -1.87
N ASP A 38 25.49 10.39 -1.94
CA ASP A 38 26.60 9.87 -1.14
C ASP A 38 26.46 10.40 0.30
N LEU A 39 26.10 9.52 1.22
CA LEU A 39 25.93 9.85 2.64
C LEU A 39 27.27 10.26 3.33
N ARG A 40 28.41 10.11 2.65
CA ARG A 40 29.69 10.60 3.13
C ARG A 40 29.89 12.10 2.88
N GLU A 41 29.06 12.68 2.01
CA GLU A 41 29.04 14.13 1.81
C GLU A 41 28.59 14.87 3.08
N GLN A 42 29.05 16.09 3.23
CA GLN A 42 28.62 16.93 4.35
C GLN A 42 27.11 17.22 4.25
N PRO A 43 26.35 17.15 5.36
CA PRO A 43 24.90 17.36 5.34
C PRO A 43 24.46 18.69 4.69
N SER A 44 25.28 19.73 4.81
CA SER A 44 25.02 21.05 4.19
C SER A 44 25.11 21.02 2.66
N GLN A 45 25.95 20.17 2.09
CA GLN A 45 26.06 20.00 0.63
C GLN A 45 24.89 19.18 0.11
N LEU A 46 24.53 18.10 0.79
CA LEU A 46 23.34 17.29 0.51
C LEU A 46 22.06 18.14 0.55
N LEU A 47 21.89 18.97 1.55
CA LEU A 47 20.75 19.88 1.66
C LEU A 47 20.68 20.86 0.47
N LYS A 48 21.79 21.42 0.03
CA LYS A 48 21.83 22.32 -1.12
C LYS A 48 21.41 21.63 -2.42
N GLN A 49 21.68 20.32 -2.55
CA GLN A 49 21.26 19.54 -3.72
C GLN A 49 19.77 19.18 -3.69
N ILE A 50 19.26 18.81 -2.50
CA ILE A 50 17.90 18.27 -2.34
C ILE A 50 16.86 19.39 -2.17
N LEU A 51 17.19 20.44 -1.43
CA LEU A 51 16.23 21.46 -1.03
C LEU A 51 15.52 22.16 -2.21
N PRO A 52 16.19 22.52 -3.31
CA PRO A 52 15.49 23.08 -4.48
C PRO A 52 14.39 22.16 -5.01
N ASP A 53 14.66 20.85 -5.15
CA ASP A 53 13.67 19.88 -5.63
C ASP A 53 12.52 19.69 -4.64
N VAL A 54 12.80 19.68 -3.34
CA VAL A 54 11.75 19.63 -2.31
C VAL A 54 10.85 20.85 -2.41
N LEU A 55 11.41 22.05 -2.46
CA LEU A 55 10.63 23.30 -2.48
C LEU A 55 9.83 23.47 -3.78
N THR A 56 10.40 23.11 -4.92
CA THR A 56 9.78 23.38 -6.23
C THR A 56 8.90 22.26 -6.76
N LYS A 57 9.10 21.03 -6.31
CA LYS A 57 8.41 19.84 -6.83
C LYS A 57 7.60 19.10 -5.79
N VAL A 58 8.17 18.91 -4.58
CA VAL A 58 7.50 18.08 -3.55
C VAL A 58 6.42 18.88 -2.84
N LEU A 59 6.74 20.08 -2.33
CA LEU A 59 5.79 20.88 -1.56
C LEU A 59 4.56 21.26 -2.37
N PRO A 60 4.64 21.71 -3.65
CA PRO A 60 3.44 22.00 -4.44
C PRO A 60 2.49 20.80 -4.58
N VAL A 61 3.04 19.58 -4.72
CA VAL A 61 2.19 18.37 -4.76
C VAL A 61 1.54 18.08 -3.42
N TYR A 62 2.25 18.26 -2.32
CA TYR A 62 1.66 18.14 -0.99
C TYR A 62 0.57 19.18 -0.72
N ASP A 63 0.72 20.40 -1.23
CA ASP A 63 -0.31 21.43 -1.13
C ASP A 63 -1.58 21.03 -1.90
N VAL A 64 -1.44 20.50 -3.12
CA VAL A 64 -2.58 19.98 -3.91
C VAL A 64 -3.22 18.78 -3.21
N LEU A 65 -2.44 17.86 -2.61
CA LEU A 65 -2.93 16.66 -1.98
C LEU A 65 -3.09 16.79 -0.44
N SER A 66 -3.41 18.02 0.02
CA SER A 66 -3.44 18.36 1.45
C SER A 66 -4.67 17.85 2.21
N SER A 67 -5.78 17.57 1.51
CA SER A 67 -7.01 17.05 2.10
C SER A 67 -7.41 15.69 1.50
N ARG A 68 -8.36 15.02 2.15
CA ARG A 68 -8.89 13.73 1.67
C ARG A 68 -9.62 13.88 0.34
N GLU A 69 -10.40 14.92 0.21
CA GLU A 69 -11.13 15.29 -1.00
C GLU A 69 -10.16 15.56 -2.15
N ALA A 70 -9.12 16.33 -1.88
CA ALA A 70 -8.08 16.63 -2.85
C ALA A 70 -7.32 15.37 -3.29
N ILE A 71 -7.05 14.45 -2.38
CA ILE A 71 -6.45 13.16 -2.72
C ILE A 71 -7.35 12.36 -3.66
N LEU A 72 -8.65 12.25 -3.37
CA LEU A 72 -9.59 11.55 -4.24
C LEU A 72 -9.70 12.20 -5.63
N ALA A 73 -9.68 13.52 -5.69
CA ALA A 73 -9.81 14.26 -6.93
C ALA A 73 -8.56 14.20 -7.81
N HIS A 74 -7.39 14.36 -7.21
CA HIS A 74 -6.15 14.66 -7.95
C HIS A 74 -5.07 13.57 -7.88
N ARG A 75 -5.25 12.54 -7.09
CA ARG A 75 -4.23 11.52 -6.91
C ARG A 75 -3.79 10.85 -8.22
N ARG A 76 -4.69 10.71 -9.20
CA ARG A 76 -4.39 10.10 -10.51
C ARG A 76 -3.53 11.00 -11.39
N ASP A 77 -3.50 12.31 -11.10
CA ASP A 77 -2.65 13.27 -11.80
C ASP A 77 -1.18 13.13 -11.40
N TYR A 78 -0.93 12.40 -10.32
CA TYR A 78 0.41 12.18 -9.74
C TYR A 78 0.74 10.68 -9.63
N PRO A 79 0.89 9.96 -10.74
CA PRO A 79 1.11 8.51 -10.74
C PRO A 79 2.39 8.08 -10.01
N HIS A 80 3.38 8.97 -9.90
CA HIS A 80 4.64 8.70 -9.22
C HIS A 80 4.54 8.64 -7.69
N PHE A 81 3.41 9.09 -7.13
CA PHE A 81 3.08 8.93 -5.71
C PHE A 81 2.42 7.59 -5.39
N ASP A 82 2.35 6.72 -6.38
CA ASP A 82 1.66 5.44 -6.28
C ASP A 82 2.64 4.26 -6.31
N VAL A 83 3.37 4.09 -5.24
CA VAL A 83 4.39 3.03 -5.13
C VAL A 83 3.80 1.68 -4.67
N MET A 84 2.55 1.64 -4.20
CA MET A 84 1.99 0.46 -3.51
C MET A 84 1.18 -0.47 -4.38
N GLY A 85 1.06 -0.20 -5.68
CA GLY A 85 0.25 -1.02 -6.59
C GLY A 85 -1.26 -0.77 -6.47
N ARG A 86 -1.97 -1.05 -7.57
CA ARG A 86 -3.39 -0.69 -7.75
C ARG A 86 -4.34 -1.20 -6.66
N GLN A 87 -4.05 -2.33 -6.02
CA GLN A 87 -4.95 -2.90 -5.00
C GLN A 87 -4.96 -2.11 -3.70
N LEU A 88 -3.79 -1.67 -3.22
CA LEU A 88 -3.71 -0.83 -2.00
C LEU A 88 -4.32 0.55 -2.23
N ILE A 89 -4.27 1.04 -3.47
CA ILE A 89 -4.93 2.28 -3.87
C ILE A 89 -6.44 2.19 -3.65
N LEU A 90 -7.07 1.11 -4.15
CA LEU A 90 -8.51 0.91 -3.99
C LEU A 90 -8.92 0.89 -2.52
N LEU A 91 -8.16 0.23 -1.66
CA LEU A 91 -8.45 0.17 -0.23
C LEU A 91 -8.33 1.55 0.45
N ASP A 92 -7.32 2.33 0.09
CA ASP A 92 -7.18 3.71 0.58
C ASP A 92 -8.35 4.58 0.11
N GLU A 93 -8.82 4.42 -1.14
CA GLU A 93 -10.01 5.12 -1.64
C GLU A 93 -11.28 4.74 -0.86
N VAL A 94 -11.49 3.45 -0.59
CA VAL A 94 -12.58 2.96 0.27
C VAL A 94 -12.56 3.66 1.63
N MET A 95 -11.39 3.67 2.27
CA MET A 95 -11.23 4.30 3.59
C MET A 95 -11.50 5.80 3.56
N ILE A 96 -11.02 6.50 2.53
CA ILE A 96 -11.24 7.94 2.40
C ILE A 96 -12.73 8.24 2.14
N CYS A 97 -13.37 7.52 1.20
CA CYS A 97 -14.79 7.67 0.92
C CYS A 97 -15.65 7.39 2.16
N GLY A 98 -15.37 6.30 2.88
CA GLY A 98 -16.07 5.99 4.13
C GLY A 98 -15.96 7.09 5.19
N HIS A 99 -14.78 7.70 5.34
CA HIS A 99 -14.58 8.83 6.26
C HIS A 99 -15.26 10.13 5.83
N LEU A 100 -15.44 10.33 4.53
CA LEU A 100 -16.15 11.50 4.00
C LEU A 100 -17.66 11.30 3.98
N GLY A 101 -18.15 10.11 4.36
CA GLY A 101 -19.58 9.76 4.36
C GLY A 101 -20.13 9.38 2.97
N ASP A 102 -19.28 9.26 1.95
CA ASP A 102 -19.66 8.76 0.63
C ASP A 102 -19.71 7.22 0.66
N LEU A 103 -20.72 6.71 1.39
CA LEU A 103 -20.86 5.27 1.63
C LEU A 103 -21.20 4.48 0.36
N GLU A 104 -21.91 5.07 -0.59
CA GLU A 104 -22.26 4.41 -1.84
C GLU A 104 -20.98 4.10 -2.65
N LYS A 105 -20.13 5.09 -2.84
CA LYS A 105 -18.86 4.92 -3.53
C LYS A 105 -17.90 4.02 -2.76
N ALA A 106 -17.85 4.17 -1.43
CA ALA A 106 -17.05 3.29 -0.56
C ALA A 106 -17.49 1.82 -0.72
N GLN A 107 -18.82 1.56 -0.74
CA GLN A 107 -19.39 0.22 -0.91
C GLN A 107 -19.02 -0.39 -2.27
N ALA A 108 -19.14 0.38 -3.36
CA ALA A 108 -18.81 -0.09 -4.70
C ALA A 108 -17.32 -0.47 -4.84
N LEU A 109 -16.43 0.37 -4.35
CA LEU A 109 -14.98 0.13 -4.36
C LEU A 109 -14.60 -1.05 -3.44
N PHE A 110 -15.23 -1.12 -2.27
CA PHE A 110 -15.00 -2.21 -1.32
C PHE A 110 -15.42 -3.56 -1.89
N ALA A 111 -16.60 -3.64 -2.51
CA ALA A 111 -17.09 -4.87 -3.13
C ALA A 111 -16.10 -5.40 -4.18
N GLN A 112 -15.59 -4.52 -5.05
CA GLN A 112 -14.59 -4.89 -6.04
C GLN A 112 -13.29 -5.41 -5.39
N TYR A 113 -12.82 -4.71 -4.36
CA TYR A 113 -11.59 -5.09 -3.66
C TYR A 113 -11.74 -6.43 -2.93
N TYR A 114 -12.85 -6.60 -2.21
CA TYR A 114 -13.15 -7.82 -1.46
C TYR A 114 -13.23 -9.05 -2.36
N LEU A 115 -13.99 -8.97 -3.46
CA LEU A 115 -14.10 -10.07 -4.42
C LEU A 115 -12.74 -10.46 -5.01
N ASN A 116 -11.90 -9.48 -5.36
CA ASN A 116 -10.55 -9.76 -5.84
C ASN A 116 -9.69 -10.48 -4.78
N ALA A 117 -9.80 -10.08 -3.51
CA ALA A 117 -9.09 -10.72 -2.41
C ALA A 117 -9.57 -12.17 -2.19
N VAL A 118 -10.88 -12.40 -2.23
CA VAL A 118 -11.47 -13.74 -2.10
C VAL A 118 -11.04 -14.64 -3.26
N HIS A 119 -11.09 -14.16 -4.49
CA HIS A 119 -10.64 -14.93 -5.66
C HIS A 119 -9.13 -15.25 -5.59
N ALA A 120 -8.32 -14.31 -5.10
CA ALA A 120 -6.89 -14.57 -4.88
C ALA A 120 -6.68 -15.67 -3.82
N TYR A 121 -7.39 -15.59 -2.71
CA TYR A 121 -7.36 -16.60 -1.66
C TYR A 121 -7.79 -17.98 -2.16
N GLN A 122 -8.91 -18.06 -2.88
CA GLN A 122 -9.40 -19.32 -3.44
C GLN A 122 -8.38 -19.96 -4.41
N ARG A 123 -7.76 -19.15 -5.26
CA ARG A 123 -6.68 -19.63 -6.16
C ARG A 123 -5.45 -20.12 -5.37
N GLU A 124 -5.02 -19.39 -4.36
CA GLU A 124 -3.91 -19.82 -3.51
C GLU A 124 -4.23 -21.09 -2.75
N LYS A 125 -5.46 -21.24 -2.26
CA LYS A 125 -5.95 -22.46 -1.61
C LYS A 125 -5.95 -23.66 -2.55
N ALA A 126 -6.37 -23.48 -3.79
CA ALA A 126 -6.47 -24.56 -4.79
C ALA A 126 -5.10 -24.95 -5.37
N HIS A 127 -4.26 -23.98 -5.68
CA HIS A 127 -3.03 -24.20 -6.46
C HIS A 127 -1.75 -23.94 -5.68
N GLY A 128 -1.84 -23.34 -4.51
CA GLY A 128 -0.71 -22.83 -3.76
C GLY A 128 -0.15 -21.52 -4.32
N LYS A 129 0.73 -20.90 -3.56
CA LYS A 129 1.43 -19.67 -3.93
C LYS A 129 2.80 -20.02 -4.50
N GLN A 130 3.12 -19.51 -5.69
CA GLN A 130 4.44 -19.62 -6.28
C GLN A 130 5.36 -18.54 -5.69
N VAL A 131 6.47 -18.98 -5.09
CA VAL A 131 7.50 -18.10 -4.52
C VAL A 131 8.84 -18.47 -5.13
N TYR A 132 9.57 -17.49 -5.62
CA TYR A 132 10.96 -17.70 -6.08
C TYR A 132 11.90 -17.54 -4.89
N LEU A 133 12.67 -18.57 -4.59
CA LEU A 133 13.64 -18.57 -3.49
C LEU A 133 15.03 -18.90 -4.02
N GLN A 134 16.04 -18.28 -3.41
CA GLN A 134 17.44 -18.67 -3.62
C GLN A 134 17.78 -19.87 -2.75
N LYS A 135 18.80 -20.64 -3.16
CA LYS A 135 19.30 -21.74 -2.32
C LYS A 135 19.68 -21.25 -0.93
N GLU A 136 19.24 -21.98 0.09
CA GLU A 136 19.42 -21.67 1.52
C GLU A 136 18.63 -20.45 2.03
N GLU A 137 17.84 -19.80 1.16
CA GLU A 137 16.94 -18.75 1.61
C GLU A 137 15.86 -19.31 2.54
N ARG A 138 15.65 -18.62 3.66
CA ARG A 138 14.63 -18.97 4.65
C ARG A 138 13.47 -17.99 4.56
N VAL A 139 12.29 -18.54 4.40
CA VAL A 139 11.05 -17.77 4.37
C VAL A 139 10.09 -18.30 5.41
N ILE A 140 9.50 -17.41 6.17
CA ILE A 140 8.38 -17.76 7.06
C ILE A 140 7.09 -17.55 6.26
N CYS A 141 6.39 -18.63 5.97
CA CYS A 141 5.11 -18.56 5.32
C CYS A 141 4.05 -19.19 6.22
N HIS A 142 3.07 -18.41 6.63
CA HIS A 142 1.98 -18.83 7.52
C HIS A 142 2.48 -19.55 8.80
N GLY A 143 3.54 -19.02 9.41
CA GLY A 143 4.13 -19.59 10.62
C GLY A 143 5.03 -20.82 10.41
N GLN A 144 5.18 -21.29 9.18
CA GLN A 144 6.10 -22.37 8.84
C GLN A 144 7.41 -21.82 8.29
N ASN A 145 8.53 -22.35 8.81
CA ASN A 145 9.85 -22.06 8.26
C ASN A 145 10.11 -22.97 7.07
N ILE A 146 10.27 -22.37 5.89
CA ILE A 146 10.62 -23.04 4.65
C ILE A 146 12.05 -22.65 4.30
N THR A 147 12.92 -23.64 4.11
CA THR A 147 14.28 -23.42 3.64
C THR A 147 14.38 -24.01 2.23
N ALA A 148 14.81 -23.19 1.27
CA ALA A 148 15.00 -23.63 -0.10
C ALA A 148 16.24 -24.52 -0.23
N ASP A 149 16.10 -25.75 -0.72
CA ASP A 149 17.17 -26.68 -1.02
C ASP A 149 17.94 -26.33 -2.31
N LYS A 150 17.29 -25.57 -3.18
CA LYS A 150 17.83 -25.11 -4.46
C LYS A 150 17.24 -23.74 -4.83
N THR A 151 17.88 -23.04 -5.75
CA THR A 151 17.31 -21.82 -6.35
C THR A 151 16.21 -22.18 -7.34
N GLY A 152 15.01 -21.61 -7.19
CA GLY A 152 13.89 -21.86 -8.09
C GLY A 152 12.54 -21.44 -7.52
N TYR A 153 11.48 -21.85 -8.25
CA TYR A 153 10.10 -21.62 -7.81
C TYR A 153 9.63 -22.77 -6.92
N PHE A 154 9.05 -22.40 -5.79
CA PHE A 154 8.45 -23.31 -4.83
C PHE A 154 6.95 -23.02 -4.74
N THR A 155 6.17 -24.09 -4.61
CA THR A 155 4.72 -23.99 -4.38
C THR A 155 4.42 -24.13 -2.90
N ILE A 156 3.97 -23.06 -2.28
CA ILE A 156 3.55 -23.05 -0.88
C ILE A 156 2.04 -23.26 -0.83
N ARG A 157 1.59 -24.38 -0.27
CA ARG A 157 0.18 -24.76 -0.17
C ARG A 157 -0.40 -24.38 1.21
N SER A 158 -0.33 -23.11 1.54
CA SER A 158 -0.88 -22.61 2.80
C SER A 158 -1.56 -21.28 2.52
N ALA A 159 -2.87 -21.27 2.39
CA ALA A 159 -3.64 -20.05 2.23
C ALA A 159 -4.05 -19.50 3.61
N ASP A 160 -3.75 -18.25 3.87
CA ASP A 160 -4.15 -17.52 5.07
C ASP A 160 -5.35 -16.62 4.75
N ASP A 161 -6.41 -16.75 5.54
CA ASP A 161 -7.62 -15.92 5.42
C ASP A 161 -7.53 -14.60 6.21
N GLY A 162 -6.40 -14.33 6.86
CA GLY A 162 -6.22 -13.15 7.71
C GLY A 162 -6.53 -11.84 7.01
N HIS A 163 -6.19 -11.75 5.71
CA HIS A 163 -6.53 -10.56 4.92
C HIS A 163 -8.04 -10.42 4.70
N ILE A 164 -8.75 -11.51 4.44
CA ILE A 164 -10.21 -11.51 4.26
C ILE A 164 -10.90 -11.15 5.57
N ARG A 165 -10.45 -11.70 6.69
CA ARG A 165 -10.96 -11.33 8.02
C ARG A 165 -10.74 -9.85 8.32
N TYR A 166 -9.56 -9.33 8.03
CA TYR A 166 -9.27 -7.89 8.17
C TYR A 166 -10.24 -7.03 7.34
N LEU A 167 -10.55 -7.45 6.11
CA LEU A 167 -11.50 -6.73 5.26
C LEU A 167 -12.92 -6.78 5.81
N ALA A 168 -13.33 -7.91 6.39
CA ALA A 168 -14.64 -8.02 7.05
C ALA A 168 -14.75 -7.08 8.26
N GLU A 169 -13.72 -7.02 9.11
CA GLU A 169 -13.66 -6.07 10.23
C GLU A 169 -13.65 -4.61 9.74
N LEU A 170 -12.98 -4.32 8.64
CA LEU A 170 -12.97 -2.99 8.05
C LEU A 170 -14.35 -2.59 7.53
N ALA A 171 -15.07 -3.52 6.88
CA ALA A 171 -16.44 -3.29 6.42
C ALA A 171 -17.35 -2.93 7.58
N GLU A 172 -17.32 -3.71 8.67
CA GLU A 172 -18.10 -3.44 9.87
C GLU A 172 -17.82 -2.03 10.43
N ARG A 173 -16.56 -1.65 10.55
CA ARG A 173 -16.14 -0.32 11.05
C ARG A 173 -16.62 0.84 10.18
N LEU A 174 -16.74 0.63 8.87
CA LEU A 174 -17.18 1.65 7.91
C LEU A 174 -18.68 1.59 7.65
N GLY A 175 -19.42 0.64 8.23
CA GLY A 175 -20.84 0.43 7.96
C GLY A 175 -21.10 -0.08 6.54
N LEU A 176 -20.15 -0.82 5.95
CA LEU A 176 -20.28 -1.43 4.64
C LEU A 176 -20.76 -2.87 4.74
N SER A 177 -21.44 -3.33 3.70
CA SER A 177 -21.90 -4.71 3.58
C SER A 177 -20.86 -5.58 2.87
N LEU A 178 -20.70 -6.82 3.31
CA LEU A 178 -19.93 -7.80 2.56
C LEU A 178 -20.69 -8.19 1.30
N PRO A 179 -20.03 -8.24 0.12
CA PRO A 179 -20.69 -8.70 -1.10
C PRO A 179 -21.01 -10.19 -1.00
N ASP A 180 -22.14 -10.60 -1.58
CA ASP A 180 -22.47 -12.00 -1.74
C ASP A 180 -21.45 -12.69 -2.63
N ILE A 181 -20.81 -13.71 -2.09
CA ILE A 181 -19.89 -14.54 -2.85
C ILE A 181 -20.73 -15.66 -3.45
N ALA A 182 -20.97 -15.60 -4.75
CA ALA A 182 -21.58 -16.74 -5.43
C ALA A 182 -20.71 -17.99 -5.22
N PRO A 183 -21.30 -19.13 -4.91
CA PRO A 183 -20.60 -20.38 -4.61
C PRO A 183 -19.77 -20.89 -5.79
#